data_872313bb3e9b2c0726df46c1832e7715
#
_entry.id   872313bb3e9b2c0726df46c1832e7715
#
_cell.length_a   1.000
_cell.length_b   1.000
_cell.length_c   1.000
_cell.angle_alpha   90.00
_cell.angle_beta   90.00
_cell.angle_gamma   90.00
#
_symmetry.space_group_name_H-M   'P 1'
#
loop_
_entity.id
_entity.type
_entity.pdbx_description
1 polymer ?
#
loop_
_entity_poly.entity_id
_entity_poly.type
_entity_poly.pdbx_seq_one_letter_code
_entity_poly.pdbx_strand_id
1 'polypeptide(L)'
;MTRTRLAAVWCSLLIMLSSCASDQLADAPTPAVNPSPTTSPTLPSPSSSARLNKPPAKPQRTSVTVVMNGDLLWHNTLWFGAKEDAQRRGKGGYDFAPLLAGIKPVIASADLAICHEEVPLARLGGPYRNYPVFAAPPHVVKAISATGYDVCTTASNHAVDQGFAGVKRTLDDLDHAKIAHAGTARTKAESERPTIFTTRQGVKIGIVAATFSLNGIPMPEGKPWAVQRMSAKNLLAQAHRARVAGADIVLAAVHVGTEYSTSENAEQVRLARALTASPDVDLVYMHHPHVVQPWTRMNKKWVLYGVGNTVAQQVAPRTYEGVTGRFTFTRVGNGRFTVSKAEYIPTLVTAYRPGRPARLYQVSVALKTAKGSFRGRLLDAQRRTTATVTRKHPHGLMRG
;
A
#
# COMPACT_ATOMS: atom_id res chain seq x y z
N MET A 1 -27.74 -15.27 56.79
CA MET A 1 -27.78 -16.73 56.95
C MET A 1 -27.62 -17.28 55.54
N THR A 2 -26.61 -17.91 55.05
CA THR A 2 -25.71 -18.92 55.52
C THR A 2 -24.39 -18.82 54.73
N ARG A 3 -23.25 -18.92 55.41
CA ARG A 3 -21.88 -19.05 54.88
C ARG A 3 -21.62 -20.46 54.36
N THR A 4 -20.71 -20.64 53.40
CA THR A 4 -19.69 -21.71 53.39
C THR A 4 -18.83 -21.53 52.15
N ARG A 5 -17.55 -21.19 52.26
CA ARG A 5 -16.24 -21.83 52.47
C ARG A 5 -15.56 -22.31 51.19
N LEU A 6 -14.49 -21.61 50.90
CA LEU A 6 -13.11 -21.97 50.52
C LEU A 6 -12.77 -23.46 50.27
N ALA A 7 -12.09 -23.73 49.18
CA ALA A 7 -11.00 -24.70 49.11
C ALA A 7 -9.92 -24.24 48.11
N ALA A 8 -8.76 -23.96 48.65
CA ALA A 8 -7.49 -23.79 47.95
C ALA A 8 -6.83 -25.16 47.78
N VAL A 9 -6.25 -25.43 46.62
CA VAL A 9 -5.33 -26.56 46.44
C VAL A 9 -4.03 -26.02 45.85
N TRP A 10 -3.01 -26.14 46.61
CA TRP A 10 -1.58 -26.00 46.28
C TRP A 10 -1.04 -27.37 45.82
N CYS A 11 -0.21 -27.40 44.77
CA CYS A 11 0.84 -28.41 44.54
C CYS A 11 1.81 -27.81 43.50
N SER A 12 2.95 -27.32 43.89
CA SER A 12 4.28 -27.93 44.19
C SER A 12 5.03 -28.32 42.90
N LEU A 13 5.96 -27.50 42.56
CA LEU A 13 7.38 -27.54 42.21
C LEU A 13 8.00 -28.94 42.01
N LEU A 14 8.58 -29.20 40.85
CA LEU A 14 9.69 -30.12 40.67
C LEU A 14 10.70 -29.57 39.66
N ILE A 15 11.86 -29.19 40.21
CA ILE A 15 13.11 -28.87 39.54
C ILE A 15 13.82 -30.21 39.26
N MET A 16 14.28 -30.42 38.02
CA MET A 16 15.32 -31.41 37.75
C MET A 16 16.46 -30.71 36.98
N LEU A 17 17.57 -30.61 37.68
CA LEU A 17 18.92 -30.34 37.19
C LEU A 17 19.60 -31.69 36.90
N SER A 18 20.31 -31.76 35.77
CA SER A 18 21.46 -32.67 35.49
C SER A 18 22.18 -32.10 34.30
N SER A 19 23.33 -31.52 34.41
CA SER A 19 24.68 -31.95 34.73
C SER A 19 25.45 -32.61 33.59
N CYS A 20 26.41 -31.83 33.10
CA CYS A 20 27.75 -32.08 32.53
C CYS A 20 28.12 -33.47 32.04
N ALA A 21 28.77 -33.49 30.85
CA ALA A 21 30.07 -34.16 30.69
C ALA A 21 30.79 -33.61 29.43
N SER A 22 32.01 -33.19 29.68
CA SER A 22 33.13 -32.90 28.75
C SER A 22 33.83 -34.18 28.38
N ASP A 23 34.43 -34.20 27.16
CA ASP A 23 35.72 -34.84 26.83
C ASP A 23 36.06 -34.48 25.37
N GLN A 24 37.10 -33.74 25.16
CA GLN A 24 38.57 -33.95 24.94
C GLN A 24 38.96 -34.67 23.64
N LEU A 25 39.68 -33.87 22.79
CA LEU A 25 40.94 -34.06 22.09
C LEU A 25 41.25 -35.38 21.37
N ALA A 26 41.60 -35.24 20.08
CA ALA A 26 42.80 -35.87 19.48
C ALA A 26 43.13 -35.26 18.12
N ASP A 27 44.19 -34.57 18.03
CA ASP A 27 45.45 -34.58 17.30
C ASP A 27 45.46 -34.98 15.80
N ALA A 28 46.28 -34.13 15.12
CA ALA A 28 46.72 -34.21 13.72
C ALA A 28 47.63 -35.43 13.44
N PRO A 29 47.98 -35.67 12.18
CA PRO A 29 49.27 -35.14 11.69
C PRO A 29 49.34 -34.72 10.21
N THR A 30 50.20 -33.76 9.97
CA THR A 30 50.86 -33.46 8.69
C THR A 30 51.93 -34.50 8.37
N PRO A 31 52.23 -34.75 7.10
CA PRO A 31 53.61 -34.67 6.67
C PRO A 31 53.86 -34.04 5.29
N ALA A 32 54.83 -33.22 5.28
CA ALA A 32 56.15 -33.33 4.62
C ALA A 32 56.28 -33.02 3.13
N VAL A 33 57.21 -32.12 2.92
CA VAL A 33 57.82 -31.45 1.78
C VAL A 33 58.70 -32.37 0.93
N ASN A 34 58.76 -32.08 -0.40
CA ASN A 34 59.98 -31.89 -1.29
C ASN A 34 59.92 -32.62 -2.62
N PRO A 35 60.79 -32.29 -3.60
CA PRO A 35 61.11 -30.99 -4.18
C PRO A 35 60.97 -30.95 -5.73
N SER A 36 61.19 -29.77 -6.28
CA SER A 36 61.28 -29.40 -7.71
C SER A 36 62.24 -30.23 -8.56
N PRO A 37 62.13 -30.11 -9.89
CA PRO A 37 63.22 -29.55 -10.65
C PRO A 37 62.86 -28.41 -11.60
N THR A 38 63.84 -27.53 -11.67
CA THR A 38 64.09 -26.38 -12.50
C THR A 38 64.13 -26.72 -13.98
N THR A 39 63.44 -25.92 -14.84
CA THR A 39 63.89 -25.58 -16.19
C THR A 39 63.39 -24.20 -16.59
N SER A 40 64.32 -23.28 -16.82
CA SER A 40 64.15 -21.98 -17.51
C SER A 40 64.49 -22.14 -18.98
N PRO A 41 64.37 -21.07 -19.80
CA PRO A 41 63.22 -20.28 -20.20
C PRO A 41 63.04 -20.26 -21.73
N THR A 42 61.85 -19.96 -22.20
CA THR A 42 61.68 -19.57 -23.60
C THR A 42 60.69 -18.39 -23.62
N LEU A 43 61.17 -17.23 -24.04
CA LEU A 43 60.39 -16.05 -24.35
C LEU A 43 59.59 -16.25 -25.64
N PRO A 44 58.33 -15.87 -25.69
CA PRO A 44 57.69 -15.46 -26.94
C PRO A 44 57.42 -13.96 -26.90
N SER A 45 57.59 -13.39 -28.07
CA SER A 45 57.38 -12.01 -28.46
C SER A 45 55.98 -11.41 -28.08
N PRO A 46 55.89 -10.09 -27.91
CA PRO A 46 54.64 -9.43 -27.52
C PRO A 46 53.70 -9.37 -28.70
N SER A 47 52.60 -10.12 -28.67
CA SER A 47 51.42 -9.89 -29.49
C SER A 47 50.61 -8.76 -28.86
N SER A 48 50.77 -7.55 -29.41
CA SER A 48 49.96 -6.39 -29.09
C SER A 48 48.55 -6.58 -29.64
N SER A 49 47.66 -7.18 -28.84
CA SER A 49 46.22 -7.06 -29.06
C SER A 49 45.74 -5.78 -28.35
N ALA A 50 45.56 -4.73 -29.13
CA ALA A 50 44.88 -3.52 -28.69
C ALA A 50 43.51 -3.88 -28.11
N ARG A 51 43.40 -3.89 -26.78
CA ARG A 51 42.07 -3.89 -26.12
C ARG A 51 41.39 -2.59 -26.51
N LEU A 52 40.45 -2.68 -27.43
CA LEU A 52 39.44 -1.64 -27.64
C LEU A 52 38.81 -1.37 -26.28
N ASN A 53 39.19 -0.24 -25.65
CA ASN A 53 38.55 0.27 -24.46
C ASN A 53 37.06 0.51 -24.82
N LYS A 54 36.21 -0.44 -24.49
CA LYS A 54 34.76 -0.24 -24.52
C LYS A 54 34.49 0.94 -23.59
N PRO A 55 33.82 2.02 -24.07
CA PRO A 55 33.48 3.14 -23.21
C PRO A 55 32.78 2.61 -21.96
N PRO A 56 33.06 3.16 -20.75
CA PRO A 56 32.36 2.72 -19.55
C PRO A 56 30.86 2.82 -19.81
N ALA A 57 30.14 1.71 -19.55
CA ALA A 57 28.69 1.67 -19.69
C ALA A 57 28.13 2.83 -18.86
N LYS A 58 27.30 3.68 -19.47
CA LYS A 58 26.64 4.77 -18.74
C LYS A 58 25.99 4.16 -17.51
N PRO A 59 26.15 4.75 -16.31
CA PRO A 59 25.58 4.19 -15.09
C PRO A 59 24.09 3.99 -15.31
N GLN A 60 23.64 2.75 -15.16
CA GLN A 60 22.24 2.38 -15.37
C GLN A 60 21.43 3.12 -14.31
N ARG A 61 20.57 4.07 -14.74
CA ARG A 61 19.75 4.87 -13.83
C ARG A 61 18.79 3.93 -13.10
N THR A 62 18.92 3.83 -11.79
CA THR A 62 17.97 3.06 -10.97
C THR A 62 16.61 3.75 -11.02
N SER A 63 15.60 3.03 -11.47
CA SER A 63 14.22 3.51 -11.51
C SER A 63 13.32 2.53 -10.80
N VAL A 64 12.31 3.03 -10.11
CA VAL A 64 11.25 2.24 -9.47
C VAL A 64 9.89 2.80 -9.83
N THR A 65 8.93 1.91 -10.05
CA THR A 65 7.55 2.25 -10.37
C THR A 65 6.67 2.02 -9.16
N VAL A 66 5.97 3.07 -8.73
CA VAL A 66 5.00 3.03 -7.65
C VAL A 66 3.59 3.20 -8.20
N VAL A 67 2.67 2.36 -7.76
CA VAL A 67 1.24 2.46 -8.08
C VAL A 67 0.46 2.71 -6.79
N MET A 68 -0.49 3.64 -6.84
CA MET A 68 -1.42 3.95 -5.75
C MET A 68 -2.85 4.04 -6.26
N ASN A 69 -3.75 3.48 -5.48
CA ASN A 69 -5.17 3.41 -5.80
C ASN A 69 -6.01 4.20 -4.81
N GLY A 70 -7.29 4.39 -5.15
CA GLY A 70 -8.28 5.00 -4.29
C GLY A 70 -8.83 4.08 -3.22
N ASP A 71 -9.94 4.49 -2.65
CA ASP A 71 -10.53 3.91 -1.46
C ASP A 71 -11.06 2.48 -1.72
N LEU A 72 -10.68 1.54 -0.86
CA LEU A 72 -11.29 0.22 -0.77
C LEU A 72 -12.42 0.31 0.27
N LEU A 73 -13.62 0.60 -0.21
CA LEU A 73 -14.81 0.81 0.62
C LEU A 73 -15.80 -0.35 0.44
N TRP A 74 -15.69 -1.34 1.31
CA TRP A 74 -16.34 -2.64 1.18
C TRP A 74 -17.82 -2.62 1.58
N HIS A 75 -18.70 -2.02 0.76
CA HIS A 75 -20.14 -2.06 0.96
C HIS A 75 -20.71 -3.47 0.84
N ASN A 76 -21.85 -3.72 1.50
CA ASN A 76 -22.49 -5.04 1.56
C ASN A 76 -22.82 -5.66 0.20
N THR A 77 -23.17 -4.86 -0.79
CA THR A 77 -23.49 -5.35 -2.14
C THR A 77 -22.24 -5.92 -2.84
N LEU A 78 -21.03 -5.48 -2.47
CA LEU A 78 -19.79 -6.14 -2.90
C LEU A 78 -19.64 -7.53 -2.27
N TRP A 79 -20.09 -7.70 -1.03
CA TRP A 79 -20.08 -9.02 -0.36
C TRP A 79 -21.04 -9.99 -1.02
N PHE A 80 -22.25 -9.51 -1.39
CA PHE A 80 -23.22 -10.33 -2.13
C PHE A 80 -22.62 -10.84 -3.43
N GLY A 81 -21.97 -9.95 -4.20
CA GLY A 81 -21.25 -10.33 -5.41
C GLY A 81 -20.13 -11.34 -5.16
N ALA A 82 -19.34 -11.15 -4.09
CA ALA A 82 -18.25 -12.07 -3.72
C ALA A 82 -18.78 -13.43 -3.27
N LYS A 83 -19.96 -13.48 -2.62
CA LYS A 83 -20.65 -14.74 -2.27
C LYS A 83 -21.10 -15.48 -3.51
N GLU A 84 -21.73 -14.78 -4.47
CA GLU A 84 -22.12 -15.36 -5.75
C GLU A 84 -20.92 -15.89 -6.54
N ASP A 85 -19.79 -15.15 -6.53
CA ASP A 85 -18.56 -15.59 -7.19
C ASP A 85 -17.96 -16.84 -6.54
N ALA A 86 -18.00 -16.94 -5.21
CA ALA A 86 -17.59 -18.15 -4.51
C ALA A 86 -18.48 -19.35 -4.89
N GLN A 87 -19.80 -19.17 -4.88
CA GLN A 87 -20.77 -20.21 -5.26
C GLN A 87 -20.58 -20.72 -6.68
N ARG A 88 -20.36 -19.82 -7.67
CA ARG A 88 -20.07 -20.19 -9.07
C ARG A 88 -18.82 -21.06 -9.23
N ARG A 89 -17.91 -21.00 -8.26
CA ARG A 89 -16.67 -21.81 -8.21
C ARG A 89 -16.78 -23.04 -7.31
N GLY A 90 -18.00 -23.38 -6.84
CA GLY A 90 -18.21 -24.48 -5.90
C GLY A 90 -17.58 -24.28 -4.53
N LYS A 91 -17.35 -23.00 -4.11
CA LYS A 91 -16.73 -22.65 -2.83
C LYS A 91 -17.75 -22.02 -1.89
N GLY A 92 -17.56 -22.24 -0.59
CA GLY A 92 -18.26 -21.48 0.44
C GLY A 92 -17.59 -20.12 0.71
N GLY A 93 -18.27 -19.26 1.49
CA GLY A 93 -17.75 -17.97 1.92
C GLY A 93 -17.80 -16.90 0.83
N TYR A 94 -16.71 -16.17 0.67
CA TYR A 94 -16.60 -15.01 -0.23
C TYR A 94 -15.37 -15.12 -1.13
N ASP A 95 -15.52 -14.81 -2.42
CA ASP A 95 -14.41 -14.67 -3.37
C ASP A 95 -14.42 -13.27 -3.99
N PHE A 96 -13.55 -12.37 -3.45
CA PHE A 96 -13.41 -11.01 -3.95
C PHE A 96 -12.41 -10.89 -5.11
N ALA A 97 -11.67 -11.94 -5.46
CA ALA A 97 -10.66 -11.85 -6.51
C ALA A 97 -11.22 -11.45 -7.89
N PRO A 98 -12.42 -11.91 -8.33
CA PRO A 98 -13.00 -11.46 -9.59
C PRO A 98 -13.35 -9.98 -9.62
N LEU A 99 -13.67 -9.36 -8.47
CA LEU A 99 -13.95 -7.93 -8.39
C LEU A 99 -12.73 -7.10 -8.80
N LEU A 100 -11.52 -7.48 -8.34
CA LEU A 100 -10.27 -6.75 -8.57
C LEU A 100 -9.49 -7.20 -9.82
N ALA A 101 -9.95 -8.25 -10.50
CA ALA A 101 -9.21 -8.88 -11.61
C ALA A 101 -8.82 -7.88 -12.73
N GLY A 102 -9.68 -6.90 -13.03
CA GLY A 102 -9.45 -5.94 -14.12
C GLY A 102 -8.33 -4.93 -13.86
N ILE A 103 -7.90 -4.74 -12.61
CA ILE A 103 -6.77 -3.85 -12.27
C ILE A 103 -5.49 -4.62 -11.93
N LYS A 104 -5.57 -5.92 -11.71
CA LYS A 104 -4.44 -6.76 -11.33
C LYS A 104 -3.20 -6.58 -12.21
N PRO A 105 -3.29 -6.50 -13.57
CA PRO A 105 -2.09 -6.31 -14.40
C PRO A 105 -1.35 -5.01 -14.09
N VAL A 106 -2.05 -3.94 -13.75
CA VAL A 106 -1.44 -2.65 -13.39
C VAL A 106 -0.75 -2.76 -12.03
N ILE A 107 -1.43 -3.34 -11.04
CA ILE A 107 -0.92 -3.51 -9.68
C ILE A 107 0.32 -4.41 -9.68
N ALA A 108 0.23 -5.59 -10.29
CA ALA A 108 1.31 -6.59 -10.31
C ALA A 108 2.54 -6.16 -11.13
N SER A 109 2.44 -5.12 -11.97
CA SER A 109 3.57 -4.58 -12.74
C SER A 109 4.40 -3.54 -11.99
N ALA A 110 3.98 -3.11 -10.81
CA ALA A 110 4.68 -2.12 -10.01
C ALA A 110 5.81 -2.74 -9.17
N ASP A 111 6.82 -1.94 -8.85
CA ASP A 111 7.83 -2.29 -7.84
C ASP A 111 7.31 -2.08 -6.42
N LEU A 112 6.29 -1.23 -6.27
CA LEU A 112 5.49 -1.02 -5.07
C LEU A 112 4.05 -0.69 -5.46
N ALA A 113 3.09 -1.46 -4.97
CA ALA A 113 1.67 -1.20 -5.11
C ALA A 113 1.01 -0.89 -3.76
N ILE A 114 0.33 0.25 -3.67
CA ILE A 114 -0.26 0.77 -2.43
C ILE A 114 -1.79 0.80 -2.55
N CYS A 115 -2.50 0.17 -1.60
CA CYS A 115 -3.94 0.33 -1.41
C CYS A 115 -4.28 1.31 -0.29
N HIS A 116 -5.52 1.72 -0.22
CA HIS A 116 -6.10 2.39 0.94
C HIS A 116 -7.24 1.52 1.47
N GLU A 117 -6.99 0.80 2.57
CA GLU A 117 -8.03 0.02 3.27
C GLU A 117 -8.78 0.98 4.19
N GLU A 118 -9.95 1.42 3.73
CA GLU A 118 -10.67 2.50 4.39
C GLU A 118 -11.45 2.03 5.62
N VAL A 119 -11.90 0.77 5.61
CA VAL A 119 -12.82 0.27 6.64
C VAL A 119 -12.21 -0.88 7.44
N PRO A 120 -12.48 -0.97 8.75
CA PRO A 120 -11.93 -2.04 9.56
C PRO A 120 -12.54 -3.39 9.21
N LEU A 121 -11.75 -4.44 9.42
CA LEU A 121 -12.16 -5.82 9.20
C LEU A 121 -12.93 -6.37 10.42
N ALA A 122 -13.95 -7.17 10.14
CA ALA A 122 -14.67 -7.95 11.15
C ALA A 122 -13.88 -9.20 11.55
N ARG A 123 -14.39 -9.93 12.54
CA ARG A 123 -13.95 -11.31 12.79
C ARG A 123 -14.39 -12.22 11.63
N LEU A 124 -13.64 -13.28 11.40
CA LEU A 124 -14.10 -14.36 10.52
C LEU A 124 -15.44 -14.90 11.06
N GLY A 125 -16.44 -15.03 10.19
CA GLY A 125 -17.80 -15.38 10.58
C GLY A 125 -18.68 -14.18 10.96
N GLY A 126 -18.12 -12.99 11.13
CA GLY A 126 -18.87 -11.75 11.38
C GLY A 126 -19.11 -11.41 12.85
N PRO A 127 -20.11 -10.59 13.18
CA PRO A 127 -21.05 -9.99 12.23
C PRO A 127 -20.37 -8.97 11.30
N TYR A 128 -20.70 -9.02 10.00
CA TYR A 128 -20.28 -8.01 9.03
C TYR A 128 -21.25 -6.83 9.05
N ARG A 129 -20.73 -5.61 8.88
CA ARG A 129 -21.53 -4.38 8.94
C ARG A 129 -21.21 -3.47 7.75
N ASN A 130 -22.26 -2.89 7.20
CA ASN A 130 -22.22 -1.87 6.16
C ASN A 130 -22.25 -0.46 6.77
N TYR A 131 -22.32 0.56 5.91
CA TYR A 131 -22.56 1.95 6.31
C TYR A 131 -23.66 2.06 7.37
N PRO A 132 -23.56 2.97 8.38
CA PRO A 132 -22.49 3.95 8.54
C PRO A 132 -21.27 3.47 9.36
N VAL A 133 -21.34 2.31 10.01
CA VAL A 133 -20.29 1.78 10.91
C VAL A 133 -19.84 0.43 10.36
N PHE A 134 -18.80 0.47 9.57
CA PHE A 134 -18.34 -0.69 8.78
C PHE A 134 -17.65 -1.77 9.61
N ALA A 135 -17.78 -2.99 9.14
CA ALA A 135 -17.00 -4.16 9.55
C ALA A 135 -16.93 -5.12 8.35
N ALA A 136 -15.90 -5.00 7.53
CA ALA A 136 -15.78 -5.74 6.28
C ALA A 136 -15.42 -7.22 6.52
N PRO A 137 -15.85 -8.16 5.63
CA PRO A 137 -15.39 -9.53 5.69
C PRO A 137 -13.86 -9.64 5.52
N PRO A 138 -13.12 -10.35 6.39
CA PRO A 138 -11.67 -10.44 6.29
C PRO A 138 -11.17 -11.15 5.02
N HIS A 139 -12.06 -11.82 4.30
CA HIS A 139 -11.78 -12.42 2.99
C HIS A 139 -11.28 -11.41 1.94
N VAL A 140 -11.54 -10.10 2.12
CA VAL A 140 -11.03 -9.03 1.24
C VAL A 140 -9.51 -9.01 1.20
N VAL A 141 -8.84 -9.31 2.32
CA VAL A 141 -7.37 -9.31 2.42
C VAL A 141 -6.75 -10.32 1.46
N LYS A 142 -7.37 -11.51 1.31
CA LYS A 142 -6.92 -12.50 0.33
C LYS A 142 -6.96 -11.96 -1.10
N ALA A 143 -8.01 -11.19 -1.44
CA ALA A 143 -8.12 -10.59 -2.77
C ALA A 143 -7.12 -9.43 -2.96
N ILE A 144 -6.89 -8.60 -1.94
CA ILE A 144 -5.88 -7.53 -1.93
C ILE A 144 -4.50 -8.14 -2.20
N SER A 145 -4.09 -9.15 -1.42
CA SER A 145 -2.82 -9.85 -1.59
C SER A 145 -2.71 -10.52 -2.97
N ALA A 146 -3.74 -11.25 -3.41
CA ALA A 146 -3.75 -11.92 -4.72
C ALA A 146 -3.74 -10.96 -5.91
N THR A 147 -4.16 -9.70 -5.71
CA THR A 147 -4.06 -8.64 -6.72
C THR A 147 -2.64 -8.13 -6.85
N GLY A 148 -1.82 -8.22 -5.79
CA GLY A 148 -0.41 -7.85 -5.77
C GLY A 148 -0.12 -6.54 -5.03
N TYR A 149 -0.98 -6.12 -4.10
CA TYR A 149 -0.69 -4.99 -3.22
C TYR A 149 0.34 -5.38 -2.16
N ASP A 150 1.29 -4.48 -1.93
CA ASP A 150 2.40 -4.66 -0.99
C ASP A 150 2.16 -3.92 0.33
N VAL A 151 1.49 -2.77 0.27
CA VAL A 151 1.23 -1.89 1.41
C VAL A 151 -0.21 -1.40 1.36
N CYS A 152 -0.90 -1.32 2.49
CA CYS A 152 -2.17 -0.59 2.62
C CYS A 152 -2.03 0.56 3.62
N THR A 153 -2.52 1.75 3.25
CA THR A 153 -2.76 2.82 4.23
C THR A 153 -4.11 2.57 4.91
N THR A 154 -4.18 2.80 6.23
CA THR A 154 -5.32 2.41 7.08
C THR A 154 -5.89 3.57 7.90
N ALA A 155 -5.28 4.77 7.82
CA ALA A 155 -5.81 5.95 8.48
C ALA A 155 -6.94 6.57 7.66
N SER A 156 -8.18 6.34 8.06
CA SER A 156 -9.40 6.87 7.46
C SER A 156 -10.36 7.39 8.52
N ASN A 157 -11.46 8.02 8.10
CA ASN A 157 -12.55 8.40 8.98
C ASN A 157 -13.29 7.18 9.57
N HIS A 158 -13.18 6.00 8.94
CA HIS A 158 -13.75 4.73 9.40
C HIS A 158 -12.78 3.84 10.20
N ALA A 159 -11.54 4.27 10.39
CA ALA A 159 -10.50 3.45 11.02
C ALA A 159 -10.88 2.83 12.38
N VAL A 160 -11.76 3.49 13.13
CA VAL A 160 -12.22 3.07 14.47
C VAL A 160 -13.68 2.64 14.53
N ASP A 161 -14.34 2.37 13.41
CA ASP A 161 -15.74 1.91 13.37
C ASP A 161 -15.99 0.65 14.23
N GLN A 162 -14.97 -0.16 14.43
CA GLN A 162 -15.00 -1.34 15.29
C GLN A 162 -14.11 -1.17 16.55
N GLY A 163 -13.88 0.08 16.96
CA GLY A 163 -13.04 0.42 18.09
C GLY A 163 -11.59 -0.06 17.91
N PHE A 164 -10.84 -0.10 18.99
CA PHE A 164 -9.43 -0.54 18.96
C PHE A 164 -9.29 -2.03 18.54
N ALA A 165 -10.27 -2.86 18.89
CA ALA A 165 -10.27 -4.26 18.48
C ALA A 165 -10.39 -4.42 16.95
N GLY A 166 -11.09 -3.49 16.27
CA GLY A 166 -11.14 -3.40 14.81
C GLY A 166 -9.79 -3.03 14.21
N VAL A 167 -9.17 -1.98 14.74
CA VAL A 167 -7.81 -1.58 14.34
C VAL A 167 -6.85 -2.76 14.44
N LYS A 168 -6.82 -3.42 15.62
CA LYS A 168 -5.92 -4.56 15.84
C LYS A 168 -6.15 -5.68 14.82
N ARG A 169 -7.40 -6.11 14.62
CA ARG A 169 -7.71 -7.20 13.65
C ARG A 169 -7.31 -6.85 12.24
N THR A 170 -7.62 -5.64 11.80
CA THR A 170 -7.27 -5.19 10.45
C THR A 170 -5.78 -5.29 10.20
N LEU A 171 -4.96 -4.84 11.16
CA LEU A 171 -3.51 -4.91 11.04
C LEU A 171 -2.99 -6.35 11.15
N ASP A 172 -3.55 -7.17 12.05
CA ASP A 172 -3.19 -8.58 12.18
C ASP A 172 -3.49 -9.35 10.87
N ASP A 173 -4.65 -9.12 10.24
CA ASP A 173 -5.02 -9.77 8.99
C ASP A 173 -4.14 -9.33 7.81
N LEU A 174 -3.76 -8.04 7.75
CA LEU A 174 -2.80 -7.54 6.75
C LEU A 174 -1.41 -8.15 6.95
N ASP A 175 -0.92 -8.23 8.20
CA ASP A 175 0.37 -8.87 8.52
C ASP A 175 0.39 -10.34 8.13
N HIS A 176 -0.67 -11.10 8.43
CA HIS A 176 -0.79 -12.50 8.01
C HIS A 176 -0.74 -12.68 6.49
N ALA A 177 -1.25 -11.70 5.74
CA ALA A 177 -1.16 -11.67 4.28
C ALA A 177 0.16 -11.10 3.75
N LYS A 178 1.10 -10.70 4.61
CA LYS A 178 2.37 -10.06 4.29
C LYS A 178 2.20 -8.71 3.58
N ILE A 179 1.14 -7.99 3.89
CA ILE A 179 0.85 -6.64 3.43
C ILE A 179 1.28 -5.66 4.52
N ALA A 180 2.28 -4.84 4.26
CA ALA A 180 2.67 -3.79 5.20
C ALA A 180 1.57 -2.73 5.34
N HIS A 181 1.56 -1.99 6.44
CA HIS A 181 0.50 -1.01 6.68
C HIS A 181 1.04 0.30 7.29
N ALA A 182 0.32 1.40 7.06
CA ALA A 182 0.66 2.71 7.58
C ALA A 182 -0.60 3.50 7.97
N GLY A 183 -0.57 4.20 9.11
CA GLY A 183 -1.63 5.13 9.51
C GLY A 183 -2.40 4.73 10.74
N THR A 184 -2.50 3.45 11.06
CA THR A 184 -3.02 2.95 12.36
C THR A 184 -1.98 2.07 13.03
N ALA A 185 -2.11 1.84 14.35
CA ALA A 185 -1.12 1.09 15.11
C ALA A 185 -1.75 0.36 16.31
N ARG A 186 -1.16 -0.77 16.69
CA ARG A 186 -1.55 -1.59 17.86
C ARG A 186 -0.84 -1.17 19.15
N THR A 187 0.28 -0.48 19.03
CA THR A 187 1.08 0.02 20.15
C THR A 187 1.65 1.41 19.84
N LYS A 188 2.07 2.13 20.89
CA LYS A 188 2.78 3.40 20.73
C LYS A 188 4.06 3.21 19.91
N ALA A 189 4.85 2.21 20.23
CA ALA A 189 6.10 1.91 19.52
C ALA A 189 5.85 1.62 18.02
N GLU A 190 4.77 0.90 17.68
CA GLU A 190 4.39 0.67 16.29
C GLU A 190 4.01 1.97 15.58
N SER A 191 3.30 2.89 16.24
CA SER A 191 2.89 4.18 15.66
C SER A 191 4.07 5.13 15.39
N GLU A 192 5.17 4.94 16.10
CA GLU A 192 6.40 5.73 15.97
C GLU A 192 7.38 5.12 14.95
N ARG A 193 7.25 3.83 14.67
CA ARG A 193 8.08 3.13 13.68
C ARG A 193 7.64 3.49 12.27
N PRO A 194 8.54 3.99 11.40
CA PRO A 194 8.20 4.31 10.03
C PRO A 194 7.91 3.04 9.23
N THR A 195 6.86 3.09 8.41
CA THR A 195 6.57 2.04 7.43
C THR A 195 7.48 2.24 6.22
N ILE A 196 8.41 1.31 5.99
CA ILE A 196 9.36 1.33 4.88
C ILE A 196 9.25 0.03 4.10
N PHE A 197 8.95 0.16 2.81
CA PHE A 197 8.99 -0.94 1.85
C PHE A 197 10.32 -0.91 1.08
N THR A 198 10.97 -2.06 0.96
CA THR A 198 12.20 -2.18 0.17
C THR A 198 11.90 -2.91 -1.13
N THR A 199 12.09 -2.24 -2.26
CA THR A 199 11.87 -2.82 -3.59
C THR A 199 12.93 -3.86 -3.93
N ARG A 200 12.72 -4.64 -5.00
CA ARG A 200 13.72 -5.63 -5.50
C ARG A 200 15.04 -4.98 -5.90
N GLN A 201 15.02 -3.70 -6.28
CA GLN A 201 16.20 -2.91 -6.63
C GLN A 201 16.93 -2.35 -5.39
N GLY A 202 16.44 -2.66 -4.18
CA GLY A 202 17.00 -2.16 -2.92
C GLY A 202 16.60 -0.74 -2.57
N VAL A 203 15.67 -0.12 -3.33
CA VAL A 203 15.18 1.23 -3.05
C VAL A 203 14.19 1.19 -1.89
N LYS A 204 14.42 2.00 -0.87
CA LYS A 204 13.58 2.09 0.33
C LYS A 204 12.55 3.20 0.17
N ILE A 205 11.27 2.85 0.25
CA ILE A 205 10.15 3.77 0.10
C ILE A 205 9.40 3.87 1.43
N GLY A 206 9.41 5.05 2.04
CA GLY A 206 8.65 5.34 3.25
C GLY A 206 7.22 5.74 2.90
N ILE A 207 6.25 5.19 3.63
CA ILE A 207 4.84 5.53 3.51
C ILE A 207 4.38 6.15 4.83
N VAL A 208 3.87 7.38 4.78
CA VAL A 208 3.26 8.05 5.92
C VAL A 208 1.79 8.30 5.63
N ALA A 209 0.94 8.13 6.66
CA ALA A 209 -0.49 8.25 6.47
C ALA A 209 -1.18 8.88 7.68
N ALA A 210 -2.24 9.66 7.45
CA ALA A 210 -3.05 10.26 8.51
C ALA A 210 -4.47 10.58 8.01
N THR A 211 -5.42 10.69 8.95
CA THR A 211 -6.81 11.07 8.67
C THR A 211 -7.25 12.33 9.42
N PHE A 212 -8.09 13.14 8.77
CA PHE A 212 -8.64 14.36 9.37
C PHE A 212 -9.74 14.08 10.40
N SER A 213 -10.49 13.00 10.25
CA SER A 213 -11.69 12.70 11.04
C SER A 213 -11.72 11.23 11.50
N LEU A 214 -12.58 10.94 12.46
CA LEU A 214 -13.03 9.62 12.87
C LEU A 214 -14.57 9.58 12.95
N ASN A 215 -15.25 10.36 12.13
CA ASN A 215 -16.73 10.43 12.06
C ASN A 215 -17.41 10.67 13.43
N GLY A 216 -16.77 11.47 14.30
CA GLY A 216 -17.27 11.71 15.65
C GLY A 216 -17.04 10.58 16.65
N ILE A 217 -16.51 9.44 16.23
CA ILE A 217 -16.13 8.35 17.14
C ILE A 217 -14.84 8.79 17.88
N PRO A 218 -14.82 8.71 19.21
CA PRO A 218 -13.63 9.09 19.97
C PRO A 218 -12.44 8.17 19.68
N MET A 219 -11.24 8.72 19.81
CA MET A 219 -10.02 7.92 19.83
C MET A 219 -10.11 6.86 20.93
N PRO A 220 -9.69 5.60 20.68
CA PRO A 220 -9.71 4.57 21.72
C PRO A 220 -9.01 5.02 22.99
N GLU A 221 -9.69 4.83 24.13
CA GLU A 221 -9.24 5.29 25.46
C GLU A 221 -7.81 4.81 25.75
N GLY A 222 -6.97 5.70 26.27
CA GLY A 222 -5.58 5.44 26.58
C GLY A 222 -4.67 5.13 25.39
N LYS A 223 -5.17 5.29 24.13
CA LYS A 223 -4.43 4.92 22.91
C LYS A 223 -4.43 6.03 21.85
N PRO A 224 -3.89 7.22 22.16
CA PRO A 224 -3.87 8.34 21.23
C PRO A 224 -3.06 8.05 19.94
N TRP A 225 -2.27 6.99 19.96
CA TRP A 225 -1.47 6.52 18.84
C TRP A 225 -2.22 5.58 17.87
N ALA A 226 -3.41 5.07 18.25
CA ALA A 226 -4.11 4.03 17.49
C ALA A 226 -4.40 4.44 16.05
N VAL A 227 -4.63 5.73 15.80
CA VAL A 227 -4.81 6.30 14.46
C VAL A 227 -4.00 7.58 14.34
N GLN A 228 -3.21 7.70 13.29
CA GLN A 228 -2.49 8.92 12.97
C GLN A 228 -3.45 10.04 12.58
N ARG A 229 -3.54 11.08 13.42
CA ARG A 229 -4.38 12.25 13.17
C ARG A 229 -3.65 13.25 12.27
N MET A 230 -4.40 13.80 11.30
CA MET A 230 -3.86 14.73 10.32
C MET A 230 -3.44 16.05 10.97
N SER A 231 -2.19 16.41 10.75
CA SER A 231 -1.66 17.77 10.81
C SER A 231 -0.37 17.80 9.99
N ALA A 232 0.00 18.97 9.47
CA ALA A 232 1.27 19.11 8.76
C ALA A 232 2.46 18.70 9.68
N LYS A 233 2.43 19.12 10.95
CA LYS A 233 3.46 18.77 11.94
C LYS A 233 3.61 17.25 12.11
N ASN A 234 2.50 16.53 12.27
CA ASN A 234 2.53 15.08 12.45
C ASN A 234 3.05 14.36 11.20
N LEU A 235 2.53 14.69 10.01
CA LEU A 235 2.94 14.07 8.76
C LEU A 235 4.42 14.36 8.43
N LEU A 236 4.91 15.59 8.68
CA LEU A 236 6.31 15.94 8.51
C LEU A 236 7.20 15.19 9.50
N ALA A 237 6.78 15.02 10.75
CA ALA A 237 7.51 14.23 11.73
C ALA A 237 7.60 12.75 11.33
N GLN A 238 6.52 12.17 10.79
CA GLN A 238 6.54 10.81 10.23
C GLN A 238 7.50 10.72 9.03
N ALA A 239 7.45 11.68 8.10
CA ALA A 239 8.32 11.73 6.93
C ALA A 239 9.80 11.84 7.32
N HIS A 240 10.11 12.70 8.29
CA HIS A 240 11.46 12.84 8.82
C HIS A 240 11.96 11.52 9.44
N ARG A 241 11.14 10.85 10.28
CA ARG A 241 11.52 9.53 10.81
C ARG A 241 11.78 8.50 9.72
N ALA A 242 10.98 8.51 8.64
CA ALA A 242 11.22 7.61 7.51
C ALA A 242 12.56 7.92 6.82
N ARG A 243 12.92 9.20 6.63
CA ARG A 243 14.23 9.59 6.09
C ARG A 243 15.38 9.17 6.98
N VAL A 244 15.28 9.42 8.30
CA VAL A 244 16.31 9.02 9.28
C VAL A 244 16.49 7.50 9.27
N ALA A 245 15.42 6.74 9.07
CA ALA A 245 15.46 5.28 8.93
C ALA A 245 15.94 4.81 7.53
N GLY A 246 16.35 5.75 6.66
CA GLY A 246 16.99 5.45 5.39
C GLY A 246 16.04 5.33 4.19
N ALA A 247 14.84 5.92 4.24
CA ALA A 247 13.97 5.96 3.07
C ALA A 247 14.56 6.85 1.97
N ASP A 248 14.68 6.29 0.76
CA ASP A 248 15.11 7.00 -0.46
C ASP A 248 13.99 7.88 -1.03
N ILE A 249 12.73 7.43 -0.86
CA ILE A 249 11.51 8.09 -1.33
C ILE A 249 10.51 8.10 -0.18
N VAL A 250 9.76 9.18 0.01
CA VAL A 250 8.67 9.25 1.01
C VAL A 250 7.38 9.74 0.35
N LEU A 251 6.33 8.94 0.52
CA LEU A 251 4.99 9.19 -0.01
C LEU A 251 4.05 9.51 1.14
N ALA A 252 3.30 10.60 1.02
CA ALA A 252 2.32 11.01 2.02
C ALA A 252 0.90 10.73 1.53
N ALA A 253 0.22 9.79 2.20
CA ALA A 253 -1.18 9.44 2.01
C ALA A 253 -2.04 10.16 3.04
N VAL A 254 -2.99 10.98 2.63
CA VAL A 254 -3.81 11.73 3.58
C VAL A 254 -5.29 11.56 3.26
N HIS A 255 -6.03 11.08 4.24
CA HIS A 255 -7.48 10.95 4.16
C HIS A 255 -8.13 12.27 4.57
N VAL A 256 -8.47 13.11 3.59
CA VAL A 256 -8.95 14.50 3.77
C VAL A 256 -9.63 15.01 2.52
N GLY A 257 -10.60 15.89 2.69
CA GLY A 257 -11.31 16.55 1.60
C GLY A 257 -12.77 16.80 1.95
N THR A 258 -13.57 17.05 0.93
CA THR A 258 -15.03 17.16 1.00
C THR A 258 -15.63 16.05 0.17
N GLU A 259 -16.42 15.18 0.78
CA GLU A 259 -17.09 14.07 0.08
C GLU A 259 -17.85 14.56 -1.15
N TYR A 260 -17.73 13.81 -2.23
CA TYR A 260 -18.39 14.01 -3.52
C TYR A 260 -18.02 15.30 -4.27
N SER A 261 -17.14 16.14 -3.69
CA SER A 261 -16.61 17.32 -4.37
C SER A 261 -15.53 16.93 -5.39
N THR A 262 -15.68 17.32 -6.64
CA THR A 262 -14.64 17.12 -7.68
C THR A 262 -13.57 18.20 -7.68
N SER A 263 -13.62 19.13 -6.72
CA SER A 263 -12.61 20.15 -6.49
C SER A 263 -12.01 19.98 -5.09
N GLU A 264 -10.74 20.22 -4.99
CA GLU A 264 -10.05 20.24 -3.70
C GLU A 264 -10.53 21.42 -2.84
N ASN A 265 -10.52 21.23 -1.52
CA ASN A 265 -10.83 22.28 -0.56
C ASN A 265 -9.56 23.02 -0.06
N ALA A 266 -9.76 24.11 0.66
CA ALA A 266 -8.69 24.95 1.17
C ALA A 266 -7.74 24.19 2.14
N GLU A 267 -8.26 23.23 2.90
CA GLU A 267 -7.47 22.42 3.82
C GLU A 267 -6.50 21.48 3.08
N GLN A 268 -6.99 20.82 2.04
CA GLN A 268 -6.16 19.99 1.16
C GLN A 268 -5.03 20.83 0.53
N VAL A 269 -5.32 22.04 0.07
CA VAL A 269 -4.32 22.94 -0.53
C VAL A 269 -3.29 23.39 0.49
N ARG A 270 -3.71 23.81 1.69
CA ARG A 270 -2.78 24.21 2.76
C ARG A 270 -1.85 23.08 3.16
N LEU A 271 -2.41 21.88 3.35
CA LEU A 271 -1.65 20.70 3.71
C LEU A 271 -0.64 20.30 2.61
N ALA A 272 -1.10 20.24 1.36
CA ALA A 272 -0.24 19.92 0.23
C ALA A 272 0.94 20.90 0.11
N ARG A 273 0.68 22.21 0.33
CA ARG A 273 1.74 23.24 0.31
C ARG A 273 2.78 22.99 1.41
N ALA A 274 2.34 22.70 2.63
CA ALA A 274 3.24 22.43 3.75
C ALA A 274 4.07 21.16 3.52
N LEU A 275 3.45 20.08 3.08
CA LEU A 275 4.13 18.80 2.86
C LEU A 275 5.12 18.88 1.69
N THR A 276 4.74 19.51 0.57
CA THR A 276 5.62 19.61 -0.60
C THR A 276 6.77 20.57 -0.41
N ALA A 277 6.68 21.54 0.51
CA ALA A 277 7.78 22.43 0.88
C ALA A 277 8.92 21.70 1.62
N SER A 278 8.60 20.61 2.35
CA SER A 278 9.60 19.83 3.08
C SER A 278 10.47 18.99 2.15
N PRO A 279 11.80 18.91 2.35
CA PRO A 279 12.66 17.99 1.62
C PRO A 279 12.35 16.51 1.92
N ASP A 280 11.63 16.21 3.00
CA ASP A 280 11.39 14.86 3.45
C ASP A 280 10.22 14.16 2.73
N VAL A 281 9.38 14.89 2.00
CA VAL A 281 8.24 14.33 1.24
C VAL A 281 8.50 14.46 -0.25
N ASP A 282 8.23 13.42 -1.04
CA ASP A 282 8.44 13.42 -2.50
C ASP A 282 7.15 13.48 -3.30
N LEU A 283 6.05 12.95 -2.75
CA LEU A 283 4.74 12.94 -3.39
C LEU A 283 3.65 12.94 -2.32
N VAL A 284 2.53 13.63 -2.60
CA VAL A 284 1.33 13.67 -1.75
C VAL A 284 0.14 13.15 -2.55
N TYR A 285 -0.64 12.24 -1.96
CA TYR A 285 -1.91 11.79 -2.53
C TYR A 285 -2.98 11.68 -1.45
N MET A 286 -4.23 11.96 -1.84
CA MET A 286 -5.30 12.12 -0.87
C MET A 286 -6.51 11.25 -1.21
N HIS A 287 -7.21 10.87 -0.16
CA HIS A 287 -8.40 10.03 -0.10
C HIS A 287 -9.56 10.76 0.55
N HIS A 288 -10.72 10.14 0.71
CA HIS A 288 -11.94 10.64 1.35
C HIS A 288 -12.98 11.30 0.41
N PRO A 289 -12.65 12.10 -0.62
CA PRO A 289 -13.72 12.68 -1.47
C PRO A 289 -14.57 11.63 -2.20
N HIS A 290 -14.12 10.38 -2.31
CA HIS A 290 -14.76 9.28 -3.04
C HIS A 290 -14.98 9.54 -4.53
N VAL A 291 -14.49 10.66 -5.02
CA VAL A 291 -14.49 11.06 -6.42
C VAL A 291 -13.11 11.56 -6.82
N VAL A 292 -12.83 11.49 -8.10
CA VAL A 292 -11.57 12.00 -8.65
C VAL A 292 -11.53 13.53 -8.50
N GLN A 293 -10.38 14.05 -8.05
CA GLN A 293 -10.07 15.47 -7.96
C GLN A 293 -8.83 15.81 -8.79
N PRO A 294 -8.52 17.11 -9.04
CA PRO A 294 -7.38 17.49 -9.85
C PRO A 294 -6.03 16.99 -9.29
N TRP A 295 -5.11 16.74 -10.21
CA TRP A 295 -3.71 16.54 -9.88
C TRP A 295 -2.93 17.79 -10.28
N THR A 296 -1.84 18.06 -9.57
CA THR A 296 -1.01 19.24 -9.82
C THR A 296 0.44 18.98 -9.43
N ARG A 297 1.30 19.94 -9.77
CA ARG A 297 2.66 20.01 -9.22
C ARG A 297 2.78 21.23 -8.33
N MET A 298 3.33 21.02 -7.13
CA MET A 298 3.57 22.06 -6.14
C MET A 298 4.99 21.87 -5.60
N ASN A 299 5.82 22.92 -5.57
CA ASN A 299 7.23 22.82 -5.19
C ASN A 299 7.98 21.70 -5.96
N LYS A 300 7.70 21.56 -7.26
CA LYS A 300 8.24 20.52 -8.17
C LYS A 300 7.79 19.09 -7.86
N LYS A 301 6.92 18.86 -6.87
CA LYS A 301 6.41 17.55 -6.44
C LYS A 301 4.98 17.35 -6.87
N TRP A 302 4.57 16.11 -7.04
CA TRP A 302 3.21 15.75 -7.40
C TRP A 302 2.28 15.79 -6.19
N VAL A 303 1.08 16.32 -6.43
CA VAL A 303 -0.04 16.34 -5.49
C VAL A 303 -1.28 15.81 -6.22
N LEU A 304 -1.86 14.74 -5.69
CA LEU A 304 -3.10 14.12 -6.16
C LEU A 304 -4.16 14.45 -5.11
N TYR A 305 -5.04 15.42 -5.37
CA TYR A 305 -6.03 15.86 -4.37
C TYR A 305 -7.12 14.82 -4.12
N GLY A 306 -7.45 13.99 -5.11
CA GLY A 306 -8.38 12.88 -4.94
C GLY A 306 -8.20 11.84 -6.05
N VAL A 307 -8.15 10.57 -5.64
CA VAL A 307 -8.00 9.45 -6.56
C VAL A 307 -9.32 8.66 -6.74
N GLY A 308 -10.38 9.08 -6.03
CA GLY A 308 -11.70 8.44 -6.06
C GLY A 308 -11.68 7.06 -5.40
N ASN A 309 -12.69 6.24 -5.67
CA ASN A 309 -12.76 4.88 -5.16
C ASN A 309 -12.07 3.87 -6.08
N THR A 310 -11.38 2.92 -5.50
CA THR A 310 -11.03 1.67 -6.20
C THR A 310 -12.26 0.78 -6.27
N VAL A 311 -12.91 0.53 -5.13
CA VAL A 311 -14.19 -0.19 -5.06
C VAL A 311 -15.11 0.47 -4.05
N ALA A 312 -16.35 0.71 -4.44
CA ALA A 312 -17.42 1.21 -3.60
C ALA A 312 -18.78 0.91 -4.25
N GLN A 313 -19.86 1.08 -3.51
CA GLN A 313 -21.24 1.00 -4.01
C GLN A 313 -22.09 2.14 -3.43
N GLN A 314 -21.53 3.33 -3.43
CA GLN A 314 -22.24 4.57 -3.05
C GLN A 314 -23.25 4.95 -4.14
N VAL A 315 -24.25 5.79 -3.78
CA VAL A 315 -25.35 6.15 -4.69
C VAL A 315 -24.89 7.16 -5.77
N ALA A 316 -23.99 8.07 -5.42
CA ALA A 316 -23.55 9.13 -6.33
C ALA A 316 -22.79 8.55 -7.55
N PRO A 317 -23.21 8.84 -8.80
CA PRO A 317 -22.66 8.16 -9.99
C PRO A 317 -21.14 8.29 -10.16
N ARG A 318 -20.55 9.42 -9.74
CA ARG A 318 -19.10 9.66 -9.86
C ARG A 318 -18.26 8.82 -8.89
N THR A 319 -18.86 8.23 -7.87
CA THR A 319 -18.17 7.36 -6.91
C THR A 319 -17.84 5.98 -7.47
N TYR A 320 -18.37 5.64 -8.64
CA TYR A 320 -17.99 4.45 -9.41
C TYR A 320 -16.74 4.65 -10.28
N GLU A 321 -16.27 5.90 -10.40
CA GLU A 321 -15.13 6.30 -11.21
C GLU A 321 -13.94 6.59 -10.28
N GLY A 322 -12.82 5.96 -10.57
CA GLY A 322 -11.57 6.16 -9.86
C GLY A 322 -10.40 6.39 -10.81
N VAL A 323 -9.26 6.61 -10.24
CA VAL A 323 -8.01 6.74 -10.97
C VAL A 323 -6.87 6.08 -10.20
N THR A 324 -6.10 5.26 -10.89
CA THR A 324 -4.85 4.72 -10.38
C THR A 324 -3.72 5.66 -10.78
N GLY A 325 -2.91 6.09 -9.82
CA GLY A 325 -1.66 6.80 -10.07
C GLY A 325 -0.52 5.81 -10.30
N ARG A 326 0.27 6.01 -11.38
CA ARG A 326 1.50 5.26 -11.64
C ARG A 326 2.65 6.25 -11.84
N PHE A 327 3.64 6.16 -10.96
CA PHE A 327 4.77 7.08 -10.92
C PHE A 327 6.09 6.32 -11.01
N THR A 328 6.92 6.68 -11.99
CA THR A 328 8.28 6.18 -12.06
C THR A 328 9.21 7.19 -11.40
N PHE A 329 9.88 6.76 -10.36
CA PHE A 329 10.93 7.53 -9.70
C PHE A 329 12.28 7.08 -10.24
N THR A 330 13.10 8.01 -10.65
CA THR A 330 14.44 7.75 -11.17
C THR A 330 15.47 8.48 -10.35
N ARG A 331 16.55 7.80 -10.00
CA ARG A 331 17.67 8.37 -9.25
C ARG A 331 18.41 9.40 -10.12
N VAL A 332 18.63 10.59 -9.56
CA VAL A 332 19.31 11.70 -10.24
C VAL A 332 20.52 12.12 -9.43
N GLY A 333 21.68 12.22 -10.09
CA GLY A 333 22.91 12.75 -9.48
C GLY A 333 23.25 12.10 -8.14
N ASN A 334 23.30 12.89 -7.08
CA ASN A 334 23.73 12.55 -5.72
C ASN A 334 22.80 11.56 -4.97
N GLY A 335 22.04 10.75 -5.69
CA GLY A 335 21.24 9.69 -5.07
C GLY A 335 19.81 10.06 -4.73
N ARG A 336 19.32 11.27 -4.97
CA ARG A 336 17.92 11.63 -4.82
C ARG A 336 17.08 11.08 -5.96
N PHE A 337 15.86 10.63 -5.62
CA PHE A 337 14.88 10.22 -6.60
C PHE A 337 13.96 11.38 -6.96
N THR A 338 13.59 11.46 -8.24
CA THR A 338 12.57 12.39 -8.74
C THR A 338 11.60 11.64 -9.64
N VAL A 339 10.39 12.13 -9.76
CA VAL A 339 9.39 11.55 -10.67
C VAL A 339 9.82 11.88 -12.11
N SER A 340 10.22 10.87 -12.86
CA SER A 340 10.57 10.95 -14.28
C SER A 340 9.38 10.69 -15.21
N LYS A 341 8.36 9.94 -14.73
CA LYS A 341 7.13 9.63 -15.44
C LYS A 341 5.95 9.63 -14.48
N ALA A 342 4.89 10.32 -14.83
CA ALA A 342 3.64 10.35 -14.09
C ALA A 342 2.47 9.97 -15.00
N GLU A 343 1.68 9.00 -14.58
CA GLU A 343 0.55 8.49 -15.36
C GLU A 343 -0.69 8.39 -14.48
N TYR A 344 -1.85 8.74 -15.07
CA TYR A 344 -3.15 8.45 -14.49
C TYR A 344 -3.86 7.39 -15.33
N ILE A 345 -4.44 6.40 -14.67
CA ILE A 345 -5.12 5.26 -15.28
C ILE A 345 -6.57 5.29 -14.81
N PRO A 346 -7.53 5.75 -15.64
CA PRO A 346 -8.94 5.75 -15.29
C PRO A 346 -9.45 4.34 -14.99
N THR A 347 -10.23 4.21 -13.92
CA THR A 347 -10.90 2.98 -13.52
C THR A 347 -12.40 3.19 -13.41
N LEU A 348 -13.17 2.11 -13.54
CA LEU A 348 -14.62 2.09 -13.36
C LEU A 348 -14.99 0.80 -12.62
N VAL A 349 -15.66 0.92 -11.48
CA VAL A 349 -16.33 -0.21 -10.83
C VAL A 349 -17.79 -0.26 -11.28
N THR A 350 -18.32 -1.45 -11.58
CA THR A 350 -19.74 -1.58 -11.93
C THR A 350 -20.59 -1.73 -10.69
N ALA A 351 -21.84 -1.26 -10.75
CA ALA A 351 -22.81 -1.53 -9.70
C ALA A 351 -23.13 -3.04 -9.63
N TYR A 352 -23.23 -3.54 -8.41
CA TYR A 352 -23.78 -4.88 -8.16
C TYR A 352 -25.26 -4.96 -8.58
N ARG A 353 -25.63 -6.08 -9.15
CA ARG A 353 -27.02 -6.51 -9.33
C ARG A 353 -27.08 -8.02 -9.07
N PRO A 354 -28.16 -8.57 -8.53
CA PRO A 354 -28.34 -10.02 -8.40
C PRO A 354 -28.00 -10.76 -9.69
N GLY A 355 -27.16 -11.78 -9.61
CA GLY A 355 -26.63 -12.51 -10.76
C GLY A 355 -25.55 -11.78 -11.58
N ARG A 356 -25.25 -10.52 -11.27
CA ARG A 356 -24.24 -9.70 -11.94
C ARG A 356 -23.34 -9.00 -10.91
N PRO A 357 -22.39 -9.70 -10.32
CA PRO A 357 -21.44 -9.14 -9.36
C PRO A 357 -20.69 -7.93 -9.91
N ALA A 358 -20.37 -6.98 -9.04
CA ALA A 358 -19.56 -5.82 -9.39
C ALA A 358 -18.18 -6.25 -9.90
N ARG A 359 -17.62 -5.45 -10.82
CA ARG A 359 -16.28 -5.65 -11.39
C ARG A 359 -15.57 -4.32 -11.54
N LEU A 360 -14.32 -4.29 -11.17
CA LEU A 360 -13.42 -3.16 -11.40
C LEU A 360 -12.74 -3.32 -12.77
N TYR A 361 -12.73 -2.27 -13.56
CA TYR A 361 -12.14 -2.24 -14.89
C TYR A 361 -11.08 -1.15 -15.01
N GLN A 362 -9.95 -1.47 -15.62
CA GLN A 362 -9.10 -0.47 -16.26
C GLN A 362 -9.81 -0.01 -17.54
N VAL A 363 -10.19 1.27 -17.59
CA VAL A 363 -11.08 1.79 -18.65
C VAL A 363 -10.48 1.61 -20.04
N SER A 364 -9.19 1.93 -20.24
CA SER A 364 -8.51 1.81 -21.54
C SER A 364 -8.46 0.37 -22.05
N VAL A 365 -8.33 -0.61 -21.17
CA VAL A 365 -8.35 -2.04 -21.52
C VAL A 365 -9.77 -2.51 -21.84
N ALA A 366 -10.72 -2.18 -20.99
CA ALA A 366 -12.11 -2.59 -21.18
C ALA A 366 -12.73 -2.02 -22.48
N LEU A 367 -12.35 -0.81 -22.88
CA LEU A 367 -12.80 -0.18 -24.12
C LEU A 367 -12.45 -0.95 -25.39
N LYS A 368 -11.42 -1.81 -25.37
CA LYS A 368 -11.03 -2.62 -26.52
C LYS A 368 -12.10 -3.65 -26.93
N THR A 369 -12.87 -4.14 -25.95
CA THR A 369 -13.87 -5.21 -26.18
C THR A 369 -15.31 -4.80 -25.81
N ALA A 370 -15.49 -3.72 -25.05
CA ALA A 370 -16.80 -3.27 -24.60
C ALA A 370 -17.70 -2.83 -25.77
N LYS A 371 -18.99 -3.15 -25.66
CA LYS A 371 -20.03 -2.81 -26.65
C LYS A 371 -21.23 -2.14 -25.95
N GLY A 372 -22.10 -1.53 -26.76
CA GLY A 372 -23.39 -0.97 -26.31
C GLY A 372 -23.26 0.06 -25.19
N SER A 373 -24.21 0.05 -24.27
CA SER A 373 -24.28 1.00 -23.15
C SER A 373 -23.07 0.93 -22.20
N PHE A 374 -22.46 -0.24 -22.04
CA PHE A 374 -21.27 -0.37 -21.22
C PHE A 374 -20.07 0.38 -21.82
N ARG A 375 -19.90 0.33 -23.14
CA ARG A 375 -18.89 1.14 -23.84
C ARG A 375 -19.12 2.64 -23.61
N GLY A 376 -20.38 3.09 -23.71
CA GLY A 376 -20.75 4.48 -23.43
C GLY A 376 -20.34 4.90 -22.02
N ARG A 377 -20.65 4.09 -21.01
CA ARG A 377 -20.25 4.37 -19.62
C ARG A 377 -18.73 4.45 -19.43
N LEU A 378 -17.97 3.59 -20.09
CA LEU A 378 -16.49 3.62 -20.04
C LEU A 378 -15.93 4.90 -20.69
N LEU A 379 -16.47 5.31 -21.82
CA LEU A 379 -16.09 6.57 -22.50
C LEU A 379 -16.40 7.79 -21.63
N ASP A 380 -17.57 7.79 -21.00
CA ASP A 380 -17.96 8.86 -20.08
C ASP A 380 -17.05 8.92 -18.85
N ALA A 381 -16.76 7.79 -18.25
CA ALA A 381 -15.82 7.71 -17.13
C ALA A 381 -14.42 8.21 -17.52
N GLN A 382 -13.92 7.77 -18.70
CA GLN A 382 -12.63 8.24 -19.21
C GLN A 382 -12.63 9.76 -19.41
N ARG A 383 -13.66 10.30 -20.08
CA ARG A 383 -13.78 11.75 -20.34
C ARG A 383 -13.81 12.55 -19.05
N ARG A 384 -14.69 12.19 -18.09
CA ARG A 384 -14.83 12.89 -16.81
C ARG A 384 -13.57 12.81 -15.97
N THR A 385 -12.99 11.62 -15.83
CA THR A 385 -11.75 11.42 -15.07
C THR A 385 -10.60 12.23 -15.68
N THR A 386 -10.42 12.16 -17.00
CA THR A 386 -9.40 12.94 -17.71
C THR A 386 -9.59 14.43 -17.46
N ALA A 387 -10.79 14.96 -17.72
CA ALA A 387 -11.07 16.40 -17.55
C ALA A 387 -10.84 16.88 -16.10
N THR A 388 -11.13 16.02 -15.12
CA THR A 388 -10.92 16.36 -13.71
C THR A 388 -9.44 16.31 -13.32
N VAL A 389 -8.74 15.22 -13.62
CA VAL A 389 -7.33 15.05 -13.27
C VAL A 389 -6.45 16.12 -13.91
N THR A 390 -6.73 16.49 -15.16
CA THR A 390 -5.92 17.48 -15.92
C THR A 390 -6.37 18.92 -15.77
N ARG A 391 -7.39 19.21 -14.96
CA ARG A 391 -7.99 20.57 -14.80
C ARG A 391 -6.97 21.65 -14.43
N LYS A 392 -5.89 21.30 -13.73
CA LYS A 392 -4.81 22.23 -13.35
C LYS A 392 -3.62 22.20 -14.33
N HIS A 393 -3.80 21.59 -15.50
CA HIS A 393 -2.80 21.50 -16.57
C HIS A 393 -1.40 21.07 -16.06
N PRO A 394 -1.29 19.97 -15.30
CA PRO A 394 0.00 19.52 -14.76
C PRO A 394 0.92 19.06 -15.89
N HIS A 395 2.02 19.77 -16.08
CA HIS A 395 3.01 19.42 -17.10
C HIS A 395 3.61 18.02 -16.84
N GLY A 396 3.70 17.19 -17.89
CA GLY A 396 4.32 15.87 -17.82
C GLY A 396 3.41 14.75 -17.31
N LEU A 397 2.10 15.00 -17.17
CA LEU A 397 1.12 13.98 -16.84
C LEU A 397 0.61 13.28 -18.11
N MET A 398 0.65 11.97 -18.12
CA MET A 398 0.19 11.14 -19.24
C MET A 398 -0.98 10.25 -18.82
N ARG A 399 -1.83 9.88 -19.81
CA ARG A 399 -2.82 8.82 -19.59
C ARG A 399 -2.16 7.47 -19.87
N GLY A 400 -2.26 6.56 -18.91
CA GLY A 400 -1.75 5.20 -18.97
C GLY A 400 -2.79 4.15 -19.42
#